data_d10ea83bc01a21ee4e2cd6bab766a13f
#
_entry.id   d10ea83bc01a21ee4e2cd6bab766a13f
#
_cell.length_a   1.000
_cell.length_b   1.000
_cell.length_c   1.000
_cell.angle_alpha   90.00
_cell.angle_beta   90.00
_cell.angle_gamma   90.00
#
_symmetry.space_group_name_H-M   'P 1'
#
loop_
_entity.id
_entity.type
_entity.pdbx_description
1 polymer ?
#
loop_
_entity_poly.entity_id
_entity_poly.type
_entity_poly.pdbx_seq_one_letter_code
_entity_poly.pdbx_strand_id
1 'polypeptide(L)'
;MKEKLRFLGMDVHAETIAAAIAEPDGEVRSLGTIPNRMESVRKLIKKLGPVEKLRVCYEAGPTGYVLYWQLAELGVQCEVIAPSLVPMKSGDRVKTDRRDAERLARSYRSGDLTAVWVPDEGSEALRDLVRAREAAKQDELRARHRLGKFLLRSGHRPPTGVRAWTHLHLIWVSQIRFTQMAQESTRLDYLHEVEHMRERVLRLEQAIAEAVKLASPALQEVITDLQALRGIAQISAVTIAAELGQVSRFAGARELMGYCGVVPSENSSGK
;
A
#
# COMPACT_ATOMS: atom_id res chain seq x y z
N MET A 1 1.08 -30.35 28.32
CA MET A 1 -0.19 -30.26 27.54
C MET A 1 0.02 -29.12 26.54
N LYS A 2 -0.04 -29.41 25.21
CA LYS A 2 -0.04 -28.35 24.20
C LYS A 2 -1.29 -27.48 24.44
N GLU A 3 -1.12 -26.19 24.62
CA GLU A 3 -2.26 -25.24 24.73
C GLU A 3 -3.15 -25.38 23.50
N LYS A 4 -4.45 -25.57 23.73
CA LYS A 4 -5.43 -25.66 22.63
C LYS A 4 -5.73 -24.27 22.10
N LEU A 5 -4.97 -23.84 21.05
CA LEU A 5 -5.18 -22.58 20.38
C LEU A 5 -6.40 -22.63 19.47
N ARG A 6 -7.12 -21.51 19.38
CA ARG A 6 -8.29 -21.30 18.52
C ARG A 6 -7.93 -20.27 17.45
N PHE A 7 -8.34 -20.50 16.22
CA PHE A 7 -7.94 -19.70 15.07
C PHE A 7 -9.16 -19.00 14.47
N LEU A 8 -9.19 -17.69 14.54
CA LEU A 8 -10.25 -16.84 14.04
C LEU A 8 -9.82 -16.24 12.70
N GLY A 9 -10.52 -16.55 11.63
CA GLY A 9 -10.39 -15.89 10.33
C GLY A 9 -11.46 -14.83 10.19
N MET A 10 -11.07 -13.66 9.75
CA MET A 10 -11.96 -12.54 9.48
C MET A 10 -11.85 -12.11 8.02
N ASP A 11 -12.96 -12.03 7.32
CA ASP A 11 -13.06 -11.37 6.02
C ASP A 11 -13.61 -9.96 6.25
N VAL A 12 -12.75 -8.97 6.04
CA VAL A 12 -12.95 -7.59 6.51
C VAL A 12 -13.32 -6.67 5.36
N HIS A 13 -14.54 -6.15 5.42
CA HIS A 13 -15.06 -5.12 4.52
C HIS A 13 -15.24 -3.79 5.24
N ALA A 14 -15.51 -2.71 4.49
CA ALA A 14 -15.68 -1.37 5.05
C ALA A 14 -16.71 -1.32 6.18
N GLU A 15 -17.88 -1.92 5.98
CA GLU A 15 -19.01 -1.87 6.92
C GLU A 15 -19.19 -3.14 7.76
N THR A 16 -18.64 -4.27 7.31
CA THR A 16 -18.91 -5.58 7.91
C THR A 16 -17.66 -6.44 8.00
N ILE A 17 -17.67 -7.38 8.95
CA ILE A 17 -16.66 -8.43 9.12
C ILE A 17 -17.38 -9.75 9.19
N ALA A 18 -17.15 -10.65 8.24
CA ALA A 18 -17.53 -12.04 8.37
C ALA A 18 -16.46 -12.79 9.19
N ALA A 19 -16.88 -13.53 10.18
CA ALA A 19 -15.98 -14.21 11.10
C ALA A 19 -16.24 -15.73 11.15
N ALA A 20 -15.17 -16.51 11.19
CA ALA A 20 -15.22 -17.95 11.37
C ALA A 20 -14.10 -18.42 12.29
N ILE A 21 -14.36 -19.45 13.08
CA ILE A 21 -13.39 -20.01 14.00
C ILE A 21 -13.09 -21.46 13.69
N ALA A 22 -11.81 -21.82 13.73
CA ALA A 22 -11.32 -23.18 13.69
C ALA A 22 -10.84 -23.59 15.08
N GLU A 23 -11.49 -24.61 15.64
CA GLU A 23 -11.08 -25.22 16.90
C GLU A 23 -9.88 -26.17 16.67
N PRO A 24 -9.03 -26.43 17.68
CA PRO A 24 -7.79 -27.21 17.51
C PRO A 24 -8.03 -28.61 16.91
N ASP A 25 -9.06 -29.29 17.40
CA ASP A 25 -9.39 -30.67 17.03
C ASP A 25 -10.78 -30.77 16.37
N GLY A 26 -11.36 -29.63 15.99
CA GLY A 26 -12.76 -29.56 15.61
C GLY A 26 -12.98 -29.01 14.19
N GLU A 27 -14.25 -28.86 13.89
CA GLU A 27 -14.72 -28.26 12.66
C GLU A 27 -14.47 -26.75 12.62
N VAL A 28 -14.44 -26.23 11.42
CA VAL A 28 -14.48 -24.78 11.19
C VAL A 28 -15.94 -24.34 11.15
N ARG A 29 -16.32 -23.41 12.02
CA ARG A 29 -17.68 -22.90 12.08
C ARG A 29 -17.74 -21.40 11.84
N SER A 30 -18.71 -20.97 11.08
CA SER A 30 -19.02 -19.54 10.92
C SER A 30 -19.59 -18.98 12.21
N LEU A 31 -19.17 -17.78 12.55
CA LEU A 31 -19.70 -16.98 13.65
C LEU A 31 -20.71 -15.91 13.16
N GLY A 32 -20.94 -15.87 11.84
CA GLY A 32 -21.78 -14.87 11.21
C GLY A 32 -21.02 -13.60 10.83
N THR A 33 -21.78 -12.56 10.54
CA THR A 33 -21.27 -11.25 10.16
C THR A 33 -21.57 -10.24 11.26
N ILE A 34 -20.60 -9.41 11.59
CA ILE A 34 -20.71 -8.31 12.54
C ILE A 34 -20.43 -6.96 11.86
N PRO A 35 -20.94 -5.84 12.38
CA PRO A 35 -20.50 -4.53 11.91
C PRO A 35 -19.00 -4.33 12.14
N ASN A 36 -18.32 -3.71 11.16
CA ASN A 36 -16.91 -3.34 11.28
C ASN A 36 -16.77 -2.11 12.21
N ARG A 37 -16.97 -2.34 13.51
CA ARG A 37 -16.84 -1.35 14.57
C ARG A 37 -16.14 -1.98 15.75
N MET A 38 -15.26 -1.23 16.40
CA MET A 38 -14.46 -1.72 17.52
C MET A 38 -15.30 -2.36 18.64
N GLU A 39 -16.49 -1.81 18.92
CA GLU A 39 -17.40 -2.39 19.92
C GLU A 39 -17.88 -3.80 19.57
N SER A 40 -18.18 -4.04 18.29
CA SER A 40 -18.61 -5.35 17.81
C SER A 40 -17.47 -6.36 17.84
N VAL A 41 -16.26 -5.92 17.43
CA VAL A 41 -15.04 -6.73 17.53
C VAL A 41 -14.74 -7.09 18.97
N ARG A 42 -14.76 -6.11 19.90
CA ARG A 42 -14.54 -6.34 21.33
C ARG A 42 -15.55 -7.33 21.93
N LYS A 43 -16.83 -7.21 21.56
CA LYS A 43 -17.87 -8.17 21.98
C LYS A 43 -17.60 -9.59 21.45
N LEU A 44 -17.19 -9.71 20.19
CA LEU A 44 -16.84 -11.00 19.59
C LEU A 44 -15.64 -11.63 20.31
N ILE A 45 -14.54 -10.89 20.50
CA ILE A 45 -13.35 -11.38 21.21
C ILE A 45 -13.70 -11.84 22.63
N LYS A 46 -14.45 -11.03 23.39
CA LYS A 46 -14.90 -11.38 24.74
C LYS A 46 -15.73 -12.67 24.77
N LYS A 47 -16.60 -12.88 23.78
CA LYS A 47 -17.41 -14.10 23.66
C LYS A 47 -16.58 -15.35 23.35
N LEU A 48 -15.45 -15.19 22.67
CA LEU A 48 -14.59 -16.31 22.27
C LEU A 48 -13.68 -16.80 23.39
N GLY A 49 -13.54 -16.07 24.50
CA GLY A 49 -12.79 -16.51 25.69
C GLY A 49 -11.42 -15.87 25.82
N PRO A 50 -10.46 -16.51 26.51
CA PRO A 50 -9.19 -15.88 26.86
C PRO A 50 -8.37 -15.58 25.62
N VAL A 51 -7.88 -14.33 25.54
CA VAL A 51 -7.16 -13.78 24.38
C VAL A 51 -5.83 -14.52 24.11
N GLU A 52 -5.20 -15.06 25.15
CA GLU A 52 -3.95 -15.82 25.05
C GLU A 52 -4.09 -17.08 24.19
N LYS A 53 -5.30 -17.65 24.16
CA LYS A 53 -5.62 -18.85 23.38
C LYS A 53 -6.21 -18.55 22.01
N LEU A 54 -6.35 -17.27 21.66
CA LEU A 54 -6.92 -16.84 20.40
C LEU A 54 -5.82 -16.35 19.45
N ARG A 55 -5.88 -16.81 18.22
CA ARG A 55 -5.07 -16.32 17.11
C ARG A 55 -6.01 -15.78 16.04
N VAL A 56 -5.82 -14.56 15.63
CA VAL A 56 -6.69 -13.89 14.65
C VAL A 56 -5.93 -13.65 13.37
N CYS A 57 -6.57 -13.81 12.23
CA CYS A 57 -6.01 -13.36 10.96
C CYS A 57 -7.09 -12.72 10.07
N TYR A 58 -6.65 -11.81 9.21
CA TYR A 58 -7.44 -11.27 8.11
C TYR A 58 -6.55 -10.93 6.92
N GLU A 59 -7.13 -10.84 5.71
CA GLU A 59 -6.38 -10.50 4.51
C GLU A 59 -6.04 -9.00 4.47
N ALA A 60 -4.81 -8.67 4.04
CA ALA A 60 -4.43 -7.30 3.73
C ALA A 60 -5.33 -6.74 2.62
N GLY A 61 -5.87 -5.56 2.83
CA GLY A 61 -6.82 -4.97 1.90
C GLY A 61 -7.05 -3.47 2.14
N PRO A 62 -8.02 -2.88 1.47
CA PRO A 62 -8.28 -1.43 1.52
C PRO A 62 -8.70 -0.93 2.91
N THR A 63 -9.06 -1.80 3.83
CA THR A 63 -9.39 -1.46 5.23
C THR A 63 -8.14 -1.21 6.09
N GLY A 64 -6.93 -1.45 5.56
CA GLY A 64 -5.67 -1.16 6.21
C GLY A 64 -5.40 -1.98 7.48
N TYR A 65 -4.69 -1.35 8.42
CA TYR A 65 -4.17 -2.00 9.63
C TYR A 65 -4.85 -1.58 10.94
N VAL A 66 -5.86 -0.72 10.89
CA VAL A 66 -6.56 -0.22 12.09
C VAL A 66 -7.09 -1.36 12.95
N LEU A 67 -7.69 -2.39 12.33
CA LEU A 67 -8.17 -3.58 13.03
C LEU A 67 -7.03 -4.34 13.72
N TYR A 68 -5.88 -4.45 13.08
CA TYR A 68 -4.68 -5.08 13.67
C TYR A 68 -4.24 -4.38 14.95
N TRP A 69 -4.06 -3.05 14.89
CA TRP A 69 -3.64 -2.26 16.06
C TRP A 69 -4.67 -2.34 17.19
N GLN A 70 -5.96 -2.26 16.86
CA GLN A 70 -7.04 -2.41 17.83
C GLN A 70 -7.07 -3.79 18.50
N LEU A 71 -6.79 -4.86 17.76
CA LEU A 71 -6.68 -6.22 18.32
C LEU A 71 -5.44 -6.35 19.20
N ALA A 72 -4.32 -5.74 18.80
CA ALA A 72 -3.10 -5.70 19.61
C ALA A 72 -3.31 -4.98 20.93
N GLU A 73 -4.04 -3.85 20.97
CA GLU A 73 -4.44 -3.16 22.21
C GLU A 73 -5.30 -4.04 23.15
N LEU A 74 -6.08 -4.96 22.59
CA LEU A 74 -6.84 -5.95 23.36
C LEU A 74 -6.00 -7.14 23.83
N GLY A 75 -4.70 -7.17 23.51
CA GLY A 75 -3.79 -8.29 23.83
C GLY A 75 -4.00 -9.53 22.93
N VAL A 76 -4.70 -9.38 21.82
CA VAL A 76 -4.96 -10.45 20.87
C VAL A 76 -3.84 -10.55 19.85
N GLN A 77 -3.26 -11.74 19.67
CA GLN A 77 -2.32 -11.97 18.58
C GLN A 77 -3.06 -12.02 17.25
N CYS A 78 -2.71 -11.07 16.38
CA CYS A 78 -3.30 -10.93 15.05
C CYS A 78 -2.21 -10.96 13.97
N GLU A 79 -2.49 -11.63 12.87
CA GLU A 79 -1.66 -11.60 11.67
C GLU A 79 -2.47 -11.07 10.48
N VAL A 80 -1.86 -10.18 9.72
CA VAL A 80 -2.41 -9.71 8.44
C VAL A 80 -1.80 -10.56 7.33
N ILE A 81 -2.63 -11.12 6.48
CA ILE A 81 -2.23 -12.16 5.53
C ILE A 81 -2.10 -11.59 4.12
N ALA A 82 -1.09 -12.05 3.37
CA ALA A 82 -0.91 -11.71 1.96
C ALA A 82 -2.02 -12.36 1.10
N PRO A 83 -2.92 -11.58 0.45
CA PRO A 83 -4.08 -12.15 -0.26
C PRO A 83 -3.68 -13.06 -1.43
N SER A 84 -2.60 -12.70 -2.13
CA SER A 84 -2.10 -13.47 -3.29
C SER A 84 -1.49 -14.83 -2.92
N LEU A 85 -1.19 -15.06 -1.63
CA LEU A 85 -0.58 -16.28 -1.13
C LEU A 85 -1.54 -17.15 -0.33
N VAL A 86 -2.82 -16.77 -0.23
CA VAL A 86 -3.83 -17.61 0.42
C VAL A 86 -4.14 -18.81 -0.47
N PRO A 87 -4.02 -20.06 0.06
CA PRO A 87 -4.29 -21.26 -0.71
C PRO A 87 -5.73 -21.30 -1.22
N MET A 88 -5.89 -21.53 -2.52
CA MET A 88 -7.20 -21.71 -3.16
C MET A 88 -7.34 -23.14 -3.65
N LYS A 89 -8.49 -23.77 -3.36
CA LYS A 89 -8.79 -25.08 -3.91
C LYS A 89 -9.21 -24.96 -5.37
N SER A 90 -8.67 -25.82 -6.22
CA SER A 90 -9.13 -25.96 -7.60
C SER A 90 -10.62 -26.29 -7.61
N GLY A 91 -11.43 -25.45 -8.26
CA GLY A 91 -12.89 -25.65 -8.36
C GLY A 91 -13.74 -24.83 -7.38
N ASP A 92 -13.16 -24.10 -6.45
CA ASP A 92 -13.90 -23.22 -5.52
C ASP A 92 -14.31 -21.91 -6.23
N ARG A 93 -15.39 -22.00 -7.03
CA ARG A 93 -15.88 -20.90 -7.89
C ARG A 93 -16.86 -19.95 -7.17
N VAL A 94 -17.44 -20.37 -6.05
CA VAL A 94 -18.43 -19.57 -5.34
C VAL A 94 -17.76 -18.83 -4.20
N LYS A 95 -17.50 -17.56 -4.40
CA LYS A 95 -16.94 -16.65 -3.40
C LYS A 95 -18.09 -16.08 -2.56
N THR A 96 -17.97 -16.21 -1.22
CA THR A 96 -18.84 -15.54 -0.24
C THR A 96 -18.00 -15.21 0.98
N ASP A 97 -18.28 -14.07 1.62
CA ASP A 97 -17.57 -13.59 2.81
C ASP A 97 -17.48 -14.67 3.91
N ARG A 98 -18.56 -15.42 4.10
CA ARG A 98 -18.59 -16.56 5.03
C ARG A 98 -17.54 -17.62 4.68
N ARG A 99 -17.46 -18.03 3.40
CA ARG A 99 -16.51 -19.07 2.95
C ARG A 99 -15.08 -18.56 3.01
N ASP A 100 -14.87 -17.28 2.73
CA ASP A 100 -13.56 -16.65 2.80
C ASP A 100 -13.07 -16.61 4.26
N ALA A 101 -13.91 -16.22 5.21
CA ALA A 101 -13.60 -16.31 6.65
C ALA A 101 -13.31 -17.75 7.11
N GLU A 102 -14.13 -18.73 6.68
CA GLU A 102 -13.92 -20.15 7.02
C GLU A 102 -12.61 -20.69 6.41
N ARG A 103 -12.26 -20.28 5.20
CA ARG A 103 -11.00 -20.62 4.54
C ARG A 103 -9.81 -20.04 5.30
N LEU A 104 -9.86 -18.76 5.66
CA LEU A 104 -8.82 -18.11 6.47
C LEU A 104 -8.61 -18.82 7.80
N ALA A 105 -9.67 -19.10 8.56
CA ALA A 105 -9.58 -19.79 9.83
C ALA A 105 -8.94 -21.20 9.69
N ARG A 106 -9.33 -21.94 8.64
CA ARG A 106 -8.78 -23.29 8.36
C ARG A 106 -7.32 -23.23 7.99
N SER A 107 -6.95 -22.37 7.03
CA SER A 107 -5.57 -22.24 6.56
C SER A 107 -4.65 -21.63 7.62
N TYR A 108 -5.18 -20.79 8.50
CA TYR A 108 -4.42 -20.28 9.63
C TYR A 108 -4.09 -21.38 10.65
N ARG A 109 -5.05 -22.24 10.95
CA ARG A 109 -4.84 -23.40 11.83
C ARG A 109 -3.83 -24.39 11.26
N SER A 110 -3.83 -24.62 9.94
CA SER A 110 -2.87 -25.51 9.29
C SER A 110 -1.47 -24.92 9.11
N GLY A 111 -1.31 -23.60 9.31
CA GLY A 111 -0.02 -22.92 9.15
C GLY A 111 0.32 -22.60 7.68
N ASP A 112 -0.66 -22.62 6.79
CA ASP A 112 -0.47 -22.43 5.34
C ASP A 112 -0.55 -20.95 4.91
N LEU A 113 -0.65 -20.00 5.86
CA LEU A 113 -0.78 -18.59 5.56
C LEU A 113 0.56 -17.85 5.69
N THR A 114 0.79 -16.90 4.78
CA THR A 114 1.95 -16.02 4.83
C THR A 114 1.53 -14.67 5.37
N ALA A 115 2.05 -14.30 6.54
CA ALA A 115 1.82 -13.01 7.14
C ALA A 115 2.61 -11.90 6.43
N VAL A 116 1.99 -10.71 6.30
CA VAL A 116 2.68 -9.50 5.90
C VAL A 116 3.20 -8.77 7.14
N TRP A 117 4.29 -8.06 6.99
CA TRP A 117 4.75 -7.17 8.04
C TRP A 117 3.80 -5.97 8.16
N VAL A 118 3.32 -5.70 9.37
CA VAL A 118 2.49 -4.54 9.67
C VAL A 118 3.36 -3.43 10.23
N PRO A 119 3.38 -2.24 9.63
CA PRO A 119 4.12 -1.08 10.16
C PRO A 119 3.46 -0.55 11.44
N ASP A 120 4.20 0.23 12.19
CA ASP A 120 3.60 1.12 13.18
C ASP A 120 2.81 2.27 12.50
N GLU A 121 1.96 2.96 13.26
CA GLU A 121 1.10 4.02 12.73
C GLU A 121 1.90 5.17 12.09
N GLY A 122 3.06 5.52 12.65
CA GLY A 122 3.92 6.58 12.12
C GLY A 122 4.55 6.19 10.78
N SER A 123 5.02 4.95 10.66
CA SER A 123 5.57 4.40 9.43
C SER A 123 4.50 4.28 8.34
N GLU A 124 3.26 3.88 8.70
CA GLU A 124 2.16 3.82 7.75
C GLU A 124 1.73 5.20 7.28
N ALA A 125 1.65 6.19 8.18
CA ALA A 125 1.37 7.58 7.81
C ALA A 125 2.41 8.16 6.84
N LEU A 126 3.70 7.86 7.06
CA LEU A 126 4.75 8.26 6.12
C LEU A 126 4.62 7.54 4.77
N ARG A 127 4.26 6.25 4.78
CA ARG A 127 3.99 5.47 3.57
C ARG A 127 2.83 6.05 2.76
N ASP A 128 1.75 6.44 3.41
CA ASP A 128 0.62 7.11 2.75
C ASP A 128 1.05 8.42 2.09
N LEU A 129 1.89 9.20 2.77
CA LEU A 129 2.37 10.47 2.25
C LEU A 129 3.28 10.31 1.02
N VAL A 130 4.20 9.33 1.01
CA VAL A 130 5.04 9.07 -0.17
C VAL A 130 4.23 8.50 -1.33
N ARG A 131 3.24 7.67 -1.07
CA ARG A 131 2.29 7.15 -2.07
C ARG A 131 1.42 8.26 -2.67
N ALA A 132 0.95 9.19 -1.84
CA ALA A 132 0.23 10.38 -2.30
C ALA A 132 1.10 11.25 -3.23
N ARG A 133 2.39 11.41 -2.89
CA ARG A 133 3.36 12.11 -3.74
C ARG A 133 3.59 11.37 -5.06
N GLU A 134 3.72 10.05 -5.05
CA GLU A 134 3.87 9.27 -6.28
C GLU A 134 2.62 9.37 -7.17
N ALA A 135 1.43 9.28 -6.60
CA ALA A 135 0.18 9.51 -7.34
C ALA A 135 0.13 10.91 -7.96
N ALA A 136 0.54 11.94 -7.21
CA ALA A 136 0.61 13.32 -7.74
C ALA A 136 1.62 13.44 -8.89
N LYS A 137 2.75 12.70 -8.83
CA LYS A 137 3.74 12.67 -9.91
C LYS A 137 3.20 12.02 -11.18
N GLN A 138 2.41 10.96 -11.04
CA GLN A 138 1.72 10.32 -12.16
C GLN A 138 0.66 11.26 -12.76
N ASP A 139 -0.07 12.01 -11.93
CA ASP A 139 -1.04 13.01 -12.39
C ASP A 139 -0.35 14.13 -13.16
N GLU A 140 0.77 14.65 -12.66
CA GLU A 140 1.59 15.65 -13.36
C GLU A 140 2.04 15.13 -14.74
N LEU A 141 2.50 13.88 -14.82
CA LEU A 141 2.92 13.27 -16.07
C LEU A 141 1.74 13.17 -17.06
N ARG A 142 0.56 12.77 -16.59
CA ARG A 142 -0.66 12.71 -17.41
C ARG A 142 -1.07 14.10 -17.92
N ALA A 143 -1.03 15.11 -17.07
CA ALA A 143 -1.31 16.51 -17.45
C ALA A 143 -0.33 17.00 -18.53
N ARG A 144 0.96 16.76 -18.36
CA ARG A 144 2.01 17.07 -19.35
C ARG A 144 1.77 16.37 -20.69
N HIS A 145 1.37 15.10 -20.67
CA HIS A 145 1.05 14.36 -21.89
C HIS A 145 -0.17 14.94 -22.60
N ARG A 146 -1.23 15.32 -21.88
CA ARG A 146 -2.43 15.95 -22.46
C ARG A 146 -2.06 17.24 -23.19
N LEU A 147 -1.36 18.15 -22.52
CA LEU A 147 -0.94 19.41 -23.11
C LEU A 147 0.00 19.17 -24.32
N GLY A 148 1.01 18.33 -24.18
CA GLY A 148 1.96 18.04 -25.26
C GLY A 148 1.28 17.44 -26.50
N LYS A 149 0.34 16.53 -26.34
CA LYS A 149 -0.42 15.92 -27.45
C LYS A 149 -1.40 16.92 -28.08
N PHE A 150 -2.01 17.79 -27.29
CA PHE A 150 -2.86 18.86 -27.80
C PHE A 150 -2.06 19.83 -28.68
N LEU A 151 -0.91 20.32 -28.21
CA LEU A 151 -0.04 21.22 -28.97
C LEU A 151 0.47 20.56 -30.26
N LEU A 152 0.93 19.31 -30.19
CA LEU A 152 1.40 18.55 -31.35
C LEU A 152 0.31 18.39 -32.42
N ARG A 153 -0.91 18.03 -32.00
CA ARG A 153 -2.05 17.86 -32.90
C ARG A 153 -2.44 19.19 -33.57
N SER A 154 -2.19 20.28 -32.88
CA SER A 154 -2.47 21.64 -33.38
C SER A 154 -1.30 22.25 -34.18
N GLY A 155 -0.31 21.45 -34.55
CA GLY A 155 0.83 21.87 -35.37
C GLY A 155 1.95 22.60 -34.63
N HIS A 156 1.85 22.75 -33.29
CA HIS A 156 2.88 23.43 -32.51
C HIS A 156 3.96 22.46 -32.04
N ARG A 157 5.19 22.75 -32.40
CA ARG A 157 6.38 21.97 -31.99
C ARG A 157 7.37 22.90 -31.27
N PRO A 158 8.03 22.44 -30.21
CA PRO A 158 9.03 23.26 -29.54
C PRO A 158 10.18 23.57 -30.49
N PRO A 159 10.83 24.74 -30.34
CA PRO A 159 12.01 25.10 -31.12
C PRO A 159 13.13 24.07 -30.98
N THR A 160 13.96 23.94 -32.01
CA THR A 160 15.12 23.03 -32.02
C THR A 160 16.02 23.34 -30.80
N GLY A 161 16.44 22.31 -30.07
CA GLY A 161 17.29 22.45 -28.89
C GLY A 161 16.53 22.73 -27.58
N VAL A 162 15.23 23.05 -27.62
CA VAL A 162 14.44 23.24 -26.41
C VAL A 162 13.98 21.88 -25.87
N ARG A 163 14.54 21.49 -24.73
CA ARG A 163 14.16 20.25 -24.06
C ARG A 163 12.79 20.41 -23.38
N ALA A 164 11.92 19.40 -23.58
CA ALA A 164 10.57 19.40 -23.02
C ALA A 164 10.55 19.57 -21.49
N TRP A 165 9.60 20.37 -21.00
CA TRP A 165 9.31 20.62 -19.59
C TRP A 165 10.41 21.37 -18.82
N THR A 166 11.37 21.96 -19.54
CA THR A 166 12.32 22.95 -19.00
C THR A 166 11.65 24.31 -18.90
N HIS A 167 12.27 25.24 -18.20
CA HIS A 167 11.81 26.64 -18.12
C HIS A 167 11.64 27.29 -19.52
N LEU A 168 12.58 27.07 -20.44
CA LEU A 168 12.47 27.56 -21.83
C LEU A 168 11.26 26.97 -22.56
N HIS A 169 10.97 25.67 -22.35
CA HIS A 169 9.79 25.04 -22.93
C HIS A 169 8.49 25.65 -22.38
N LEU A 170 8.41 25.91 -21.09
CA LEU A 170 7.24 26.54 -20.46
C LEU A 170 7.02 27.96 -20.95
N ILE A 171 8.11 28.78 -21.13
CA ILE A 171 8.03 30.08 -21.76
C ILE A 171 7.46 29.95 -23.18
N TRP A 172 7.98 29.03 -23.98
CA TRP A 172 7.47 28.80 -25.33
C TRP A 172 5.97 28.41 -25.31
N VAL A 173 5.54 27.49 -24.44
CA VAL A 173 4.12 27.12 -24.30
C VAL A 173 3.26 28.31 -23.93
N SER A 174 3.72 29.18 -23.02
CA SER A 174 2.99 30.37 -22.58
C SER A 174 2.83 31.43 -23.67
N GLN A 175 3.70 31.43 -24.68
CA GLN A 175 3.66 32.39 -25.82
C GLN A 175 2.73 31.91 -26.95
N ILE A 176 2.37 30.61 -26.99
CA ILE A 176 1.44 30.09 -28.02
C ILE A 176 0.08 30.77 -27.87
N ARG A 177 -0.49 31.16 -29.00
CA ARG A 177 -1.86 31.69 -29.10
C ARG A 177 -2.61 30.98 -30.18
N PHE A 178 -3.87 30.72 -29.94
CA PHE A 178 -4.78 30.13 -30.91
C PHE A 178 -5.77 31.18 -31.40
N THR A 179 -6.05 31.15 -32.68
CA THR A 179 -7.08 32.02 -33.30
C THR A 179 -8.49 31.62 -32.86
N GLN A 180 -8.71 30.33 -32.67
CA GLN A 180 -9.98 29.80 -32.21
C GLN A 180 -10.07 29.87 -30.70
N MET A 181 -11.06 30.60 -30.17
CA MET A 181 -11.27 30.79 -28.74
C MET A 181 -11.36 29.43 -27.97
N ALA A 182 -12.04 28.43 -28.54
CA ALA A 182 -12.17 27.11 -27.91
C ALA A 182 -10.80 26.42 -27.74
N GLN A 183 -9.89 26.55 -28.72
CA GLN A 183 -8.54 25.99 -28.61
C GLN A 183 -7.68 26.77 -27.62
N GLU A 184 -7.81 28.10 -27.58
CA GLU A 184 -7.09 28.93 -26.61
C GLU A 184 -7.54 28.63 -25.18
N SER A 185 -8.85 28.47 -24.95
CA SER A 185 -9.37 28.06 -23.65
C SER A 185 -8.87 26.66 -23.24
N THR A 186 -8.83 25.70 -24.18
CA THR A 186 -8.30 24.37 -23.94
C THR A 186 -6.81 24.40 -23.61
N ARG A 187 -6.01 25.22 -24.30
CA ARG A 187 -4.57 25.40 -24.02
C ARG A 187 -4.35 25.94 -22.62
N LEU A 188 -5.10 26.96 -22.24
CA LEU A 188 -4.99 27.58 -20.91
C LEU A 188 -5.37 26.60 -19.82
N ASP A 189 -6.47 25.86 -19.98
CA ASP A 189 -6.92 24.84 -19.03
C ASP A 189 -5.83 23.77 -18.80
N TYR A 190 -5.29 23.19 -19.88
CA TYR A 190 -4.24 22.19 -19.78
C TYR A 190 -2.94 22.73 -19.21
N LEU A 191 -2.59 23.98 -19.47
CA LEU A 191 -1.40 24.61 -18.89
C LEU A 191 -1.57 24.80 -17.39
N HIS A 192 -2.70 25.35 -16.94
CA HIS A 192 -3.04 25.50 -15.53
C HIS A 192 -3.08 24.16 -14.80
N GLU A 193 -3.57 23.11 -15.46
CA GLU A 193 -3.54 21.76 -14.87
C GLU A 193 -2.11 21.26 -14.62
N VAL A 194 -1.19 21.48 -15.59
CA VAL A 194 0.22 21.11 -15.41
C VAL A 194 0.85 21.89 -14.25
N GLU A 195 0.59 23.21 -14.16
CA GLU A 195 1.08 24.05 -13.08
C GLU A 195 0.55 23.60 -11.71
N HIS A 196 -0.75 23.40 -11.62
CA HIS A 196 -1.40 22.91 -10.39
C HIS A 196 -0.87 21.55 -9.93
N MET A 197 -0.69 20.58 -10.85
CA MET A 197 -0.11 19.28 -10.49
C MET A 197 1.33 19.40 -10.02
N ARG A 198 2.13 20.28 -10.64
CA ARG A 198 3.50 20.56 -10.19
C ARG A 198 3.53 21.15 -8.78
N GLU A 199 2.68 22.13 -8.49
CA GLU A 199 2.57 22.70 -7.15
C GLU A 199 2.14 21.65 -6.11
N ARG A 200 1.21 20.75 -6.47
CA ARG A 200 0.81 19.64 -5.61
C ARG A 200 1.99 18.72 -5.27
N VAL A 201 2.83 18.37 -6.25
CA VAL A 201 4.05 17.59 -6.02
C VAL A 201 4.97 18.31 -5.03
N LEU A 202 5.26 19.60 -5.25
CA LEU A 202 6.13 20.38 -4.38
C LEU A 202 5.62 20.46 -2.93
N ARG A 203 4.31 20.67 -2.74
CA ARG A 203 3.70 20.68 -1.39
C ARG A 203 3.86 19.33 -0.69
N LEU A 204 3.68 18.22 -1.41
CA LEU A 204 3.86 16.88 -0.84
C LEU A 204 5.34 16.58 -0.54
N GLU A 205 6.28 17.02 -1.38
CA GLU A 205 7.71 16.88 -1.11
C GLU A 205 8.14 17.68 0.14
N GLN A 206 7.57 18.87 0.32
CA GLN A 206 7.79 19.64 1.54
C GLN A 206 7.17 18.94 2.77
N ALA A 207 5.95 18.43 2.66
CA ALA A 207 5.31 17.68 3.75
C ALA A 207 6.11 16.41 4.13
N ILE A 208 6.68 15.71 3.15
CA ILE A 208 7.60 14.58 3.40
C ILE A 208 8.83 15.04 4.17
N ALA A 209 9.45 16.16 3.76
CA ALA A 209 10.63 16.68 4.46
C ALA A 209 10.33 17.06 5.92
N GLU A 210 9.16 17.62 6.20
CA GLU A 210 8.73 17.92 7.57
C GLU A 210 8.42 16.63 8.37
N ALA A 211 7.73 15.66 7.76
CA ALA A 211 7.43 14.38 8.40
C ALA A 211 8.71 13.61 8.80
N VAL A 212 9.75 13.63 7.95
CA VAL A 212 11.03 13.01 8.24
C VAL A 212 11.70 13.64 9.47
N LYS A 213 11.60 14.96 9.66
CA LYS A 213 12.16 15.63 10.86
C LYS A 213 11.51 15.15 12.16
N LEU A 214 10.24 14.76 12.08
CA LEU A 214 9.43 14.30 13.23
C LEU A 214 9.47 12.78 13.40
N ALA A 215 10.07 12.05 12.46
CA ALA A 215 10.19 10.60 12.51
C ALA A 215 11.13 10.14 13.64
N SER A 216 11.04 8.84 13.99
CA SER A 216 11.92 8.25 14.97
C SER A 216 13.40 8.37 14.57
N PRO A 217 14.35 8.50 15.54
CA PRO A 217 15.77 8.58 15.23
C PRO A 217 16.26 7.41 14.36
N ALA A 218 15.76 6.21 14.62
CA ALA A 218 16.13 5.02 13.84
C ALA A 218 15.70 5.14 12.36
N LEU A 219 14.52 5.69 12.09
CA LEU A 219 14.05 5.91 10.71
C LEU A 219 14.85 7.02 10.02
N GLN A 220 15.20 8.10 10.75
CA GLN A 220 16.05 9.17 10.22
C GLN A 220 17.46 8.66 9.87
N GLU A 221 18.04 7.77 10.68
CA GLU A 221 19.33 7.13 10.42
C GLU A 221 19.26 6.31 9.12
N VAL A 222 18.27 5.43 8.97
CA VAL A 222 18.08 4.63 7.75
C VAL A 222 17.95 5.51 6.50
N ILE A 223 17.20 6.63 6.59
CA ILE A 223 17.05 7.57 5.46
C ILE A 223 18.40 8.23 5.15
N THR A 224 19.17 8.60 6.14
CA THR A 224 20.50 9.20 5.98
C THR A 224 21.47 8.23 5.33
N ASP A 225 21.52 6.98 5.79
CA ASP A 225 22.36 5.92 5.24
C ASP A 225 22.03 5.62 3.77
N LEU A 226 20.74 5.57 3.44
CA LEU A 226 20.30 5.40 2.06
C LEU A 226 20.74 6.56 1.15
N GLN A 227 20.77 7.80 1.65
CA GLN A 227 21.24 8.96 0.89
C GLN A 227 22.77 8.96 0.67
N ALA A 228 23.53 8.20 1.45
CA ALA A 228 24.97 8.01 1.20
C ALA A 228 25.22 7.19 -0.08
N LEU A 229 24.23 6.45 -0.57
CA LEU A 229 24.33 5.69 -1.81
C LEU A 229 24.22 6.61 -3.03
N ARG A 230 25.14 6.44 -3.99
CA ARG A 230 25.14 7.24 -5.21
C ARG A 230 23.82 7.12 -5.99
N GLY A 231 23.17 8.25 -6.26
CA GLY A 231 21.93 8.33 -7.03
C GLY A 231 20.65 8.27 -6.19
N ILE A 232 20.74 8.08 -4.87
CA ILE A 232 19.60 8.11 -3.97
C ILE A 232 19.52 9.48 -3.30
N ALA A 233 18.54 10.30 -3.74
CA ALA A 233 18.19 11.56 -3.08
C ALA A 233 17.12 11.34 -2.00
N GLN A 234 16.84 12.40 -1.22
CA GLN A 234 15.94 12.33 -0.06
C GLN A 234 14.60 11.63 -0.36
N ILE A 235 13.90 12.02 -1.43
CA ILE A 235 12.59 11.42 -1.76
C ILE A 235 12.71 9.91 -2.02
N SER A 236 13.73 9.48 -2.76
CA SER A 236 13.97 8.06 -3.02
C SER A 236 14.32 7.30 -1.73
N ALA A 237 15.16 7.89 -0.88
CA ALA A 237 15.54 7.30 0.41
C ALA A 237 14.31 7.13 1.31
N VAL A 238 13.48 8.17 1.45
CA VAL A 238 12.24 8.12 2.25
C VAL A 238 11.26 7.11 1.69
N THR A 239 11.09 7.05 0.36
CA THR A 239 10.21 6.07 -0.27
C THR A 239 10.66 4.64 0.01
N ILE A 240 11.97 4.36 -0.14
CA ILE A 240 12.54 3.04 0.16
C ILE A 240 12.33 2.70 1.63
N ALA A 241 12.67 3.61 2.54
CA ALA A 241 12.51 3.39 3.98
C ALA A 241 11.05 3.16 4.39
N ALA A 242 10.10 3.93 3.84
CA ALA A 242 8.67 3.79 4.12
C ALA A 242 8.09 2.48 3.59
N GLU A 243 8.50 2.01 2.41
CA GLU A 243 7.99 0.77 1.82
C GLU A 243 8.66 -0.48 2.41
N LEU A 244 9.95 -0.43 2.72
CA LEU A 244 10.67 -1.54 3.35
C LEU A 244 10.35 -1.68 4.85
N GLY A 245 10.10 -0.57 5.54
CA GLY A 245 9.96 -0.56 6.99
C GLY A 245 11.27 -0.92 7.69
N GLN A 246 11.19 -1.74 8.74
CA GLN A 246 12.37 -2.14 9.51
C GLN A 246 13.25 -3.11 8.72
N VAL A 247 14.45 -2.66 8.34
CA VAL A 247 15.42 -3.49 7.59
C VAL A 247 15.90 -4.69 8.42
N SER A 248 15.98 -4.55 9.73
CA SER A 248 16.37 -5.62 10.65
C SER A 248 15.45 -6.84 10.68
N ARG A 249 14.25 -6.74 10.11
CA ARG A 249 13.32 -7.88 9.96
C ARG A 249 13.77 -8.92 8.93
N PHE A 250 14.70 -8.56 8.06
CA PHE A 250 15.27 -9.46 7.07
C PHE A 250 16.50 -10.15 7.64
N ALA A 251 16.55 -11.48 7.59
CA ALA A 251 17.70 -12.27 8.08
C ALA A 251 18.96 -12.04 7.25
N GLY A 252 18.84 -11.51 6.02
CA GLY A 252 19.97 -11.17 5.17
C GLY A 252 19.58 -10.62 3.81
N ALA A 253 20.59 -10.29 3.01
CA ALA A 253 20.41 -9.65 1.72
C ALA A 253 19.52 -10.44 0.73
N ARG A 254 19.60 -11.78 0.76
CA ARG A 254 18.78 -12.64 -0.11
C ARG A 254 17.28 -12.50 0.19
N GLU A 255 16.91 -12.43 1.45
CA GLU A 255 15.52 -12.26 1.87
C GLU A 255 15.00 -10.89 1.46
N LEU A 256 15.79 -9.84 1.67
CA LEU A 256 15.47 -8.48 1.19
C LEU A 256 15.32 -8.45 -0.34
N MET A 257 16.23 -9.09 -1.09
CA MET A 257 16.13 -9.18 -2.54
C MET A 257 14.84 -9.90 -2.97
N GLY A 258 14.49 -11.00 -2.29
CA GLY A 258 13.25 -11.72 -2.52
C GLY A 258 12.02 -10.83 -2.29
N TYR A 259 12.00 -10.09 -1.20
CA TYR A 259 10.94 -9.14 -0.88
C TYR A 259 10.82 -8.02 -1.94
N CYS A 260 11.93 -7.51 -2.43
CA CYS A 260 11.98 -6.49 -3.48
C CYS A 260 11.73 -7.03 -4.90
N GLY A 261 11.56 -8.34 -5.08
CA GLY A 261 11.36 -8.95 -6.40
C GLY A 261 12.61 -8.91 -7.31
N VAL A 262 13.80 -8.71 -6.76
CA VAL A 262 15.07 -8.61 -7.51
C VAL A 262 15.85 -9.94 -7.53
N VAL A 263 15.17 -11.06 -7.36
CA VAL A 263 15.72 -12.40 -7.53
C VAL A 263 15.34 -12.95 -8.90
N PRO A 264 16.24 -13.70 -9.58
CA PRO A 264 15.88 -14.37 -10.80
C PRO A 264 14.76 -15.39 -10.55
N SER A 265 13.73 -15.37 -11.39
CA SER A 265 12.75 -16.45 -11.39
C SER A 265 13.37 -17.66 -12.09
N GLU A 266 13.36 -18.81 -11.43
CA GLU A 266 13.68 -20.08 -12.08
C GLU A 266 12.40 -20.69 -12.66
N ASN A 267 12.45 -21.03 -13.94
CA ASN A 267 11.39 -21.75 -14.63
C ASN A 267 12.00 -23.02 -15.25
N SER A 268 12.45 -23.93 -14.38
CA SER A 268 13.00 -25.20 -14.83
C SER A 268 11.86 -26.20 -15.01
N SER A 269 11.73 -26.73 -16.21
CA SER A 269 10.77 -27.81 -16.57
C SER A 269 11.32 -29.23 -16.29
N GLY A 270 12.25 -29.37 -15.34
CA GLY A 270 12.96 -30.62 -15.09
C GLY A 270 14.14 -30.83 -16.07
N LYS A 271 14.86 -31.95 -15.89
CA LYS A 271 15.98 -32.29 -16.76
C LYS A 271 15.61 -32.32 -18.22
#